data_03ed0b2f11f6626685e9ae266449cdc3
#
_entry.id   03ed0b2f11f6626685e9ae266449cdc3
#
_cell.length_a   1.000
_cell.length_b   1.000
_cell.length_c   1.000
_cell.angle_alpha   90.00
_cell.angle_beta   90.00
_cell.angle_gamma   90.00
#
_symmetry.space_group_name_H-M   'P 1'
#
loop_
_entity.id
_entity.type
_entity.pdbx_description
1 polymer ?
#
loop_
_entity_poly.entity_id
_entity_poly.type
_entity_poly.pdbx_seq_one_letter_code
_entity_poly.pdbx_strand_id
1 'polypeptide(L)'
;SMSDVNPSDVASIQVLKDAAATSIYGARGSAGVVLIETKQASGSKPVITWESYIGTQNAVGLPEMMTAKEWLAYNIWYTNAKYLNKGGTNSMYVPNKKRSSGDQINEQWLVNPNSDVADWTFRNDIPTTDWIDQIMQNALTHNHQVSVSSKGKKYSIYLSAGYLNQEGIVKNTGFERFNFRLNASVDLNRYIKAGATFAPTISHQDKGESEGKDKQIMNALLMPPIIGLDENTREYGFNASYRNNVNPYERLMSVVDKREKKTFNTSLWAEAKIIKGLTFKTLFSYNSDMRIDEYFLPANVQPNNGSTTQGTTSTLSISRTGIQNTLTYNTTLNKKHALEILLGQSIDERNEFRTSLGAMDYPLESVPTLNMGATPTEASSSRTIVRTSSLFGRVNYNYADKYLASASVRRDGSSRFGPGNRWAVFPSVSAGWKISGEEFMKDIKVINLLKLRASWGMSGNDRIG
;
A
#
# COMPACT_ATOMS: atom_id res chain seq x y z
N SER A 1 -4.88 1.53 -6.08
CA SER A 1 -4.60 1.65 -4.64
C SER A 1 -4.99 3.02 -4.14
N MET A 2 -5.32 3.17 -2.85
CA MET A 2 -5.53 4.51 -2.25
C MET A 2 -4.27 5.37 -2.30
N SER A 3 -3.10 4.75 -2.29
CA SER A 3 -1.80 5.43 -2.46
C SER A 3 -1.61 6.10 -3.83
N ASP A 4 -2.43 5.74 -4.82
CA ASP A 4 -2.33 6.29 -6.18
C ASP A 4 -3.10 7.62 -6.34
N VAL A 5 -3.88 8.00 -5.33
CA VAL A 5 -4.62 9.26 -5.31
C VAL A 5 -3.94 10.20 -4.32
N ASN A 6 -3.57 11.40 -4.78
CA ASN A 6 -3.04 12.41 -3.87
C ASN A 6 -4.14 12.89 -2.93
N PRO A 7 -3.97 12.80 -1.59
CA PRO A 7 -4.98 13.27 -0.63
C PRO A 7 -5.39 14.72 -0.83
N SER A 8 -4.46 15.59 -1.25
CA SER A 8 -4.75 17.00 -1.53
C SER A 8 -5.68 17.23 -2.73
N ASP A 9 -5.84 16.24 -3.62
CA ASP A 9 -6.81 16.28 -4.73
C ASP A 9 -8.18 15.71 -4.36
N VAL A 10 -8.36 15.19 -3.15
CA VAL A 10 -9.61 14.58 -2.71
C VAL A 10 -10.57 15.65 -2.18
N ALA A 11 -11.80 15.65 -2.66
CA ALA A 11 -12.89 16.50 -2.16
C ALA A 11 -13.71 15.75 -1.10
N SER A 12 -14.04 14.48 -1.33
CA SER A 12 -14.80 13.67 -0.37
C SER A 12 -14.43 12.17 -0.49
N ILE A 13 -14.58 11.45 0.62
CA ILE A 13 -14.46 9.99 0.68
C ILE A 13 -15.73 9.45 1.31
N GLN A 14 -16.41 8.53 0.63
CA GLN A 14 -17.61 7.86 1.12
C GLN A 14 -17.37 6.34 1.10
N VAL A 15 -17.71 5.68 2.22
CA VAL A 15 -17.58 4.22 2.33
C VAL A 15 -18.97 3.61 2.35
N LEU A 16 -19.30 2.87 1.29
CA LEU A 16 -20.56 2.13 1.18
C LEU A 16 -20.36 0.74 1.77
N LYS A 17 -21.07 0.46 2.87
CA LYS A 17 -20.94 -0.79 3.63
C LYS A 17 -22.20 -1.66 3.58
N ASP A 18 -23.37 -1.07 3.25
CA ASP A 18 -24.62 -1.80 3.20
C ASP A 18 -24.88 -2.42 1.81
N ALA A 19 -25.56 -3.58 1.80
CA ALA A 19 -25.79 -4.36 0.60
C ALA A 19 -26.61 -3.60 -0.48
N ALA A 20 -27.54 -2.72 -0.08
CA ALA A 20 -28.33 -1.96 -1.06
C ALA A 20 -27.49 -0.86 -1.73
N ALA A 21 -26.58 -0.20 -0.99
CA ALA A 21 -25.68 0.79 -1.57
C ALA A 21 -24.62 0.14 -2.47
N THR A 22 -24.16 -1.09 -2.15
CA THR A 22 -23.10 -1.78 -2.90
C THR A 22 -23.65 -2.62 -4.05
N SER A 23 -24.93 -2.99 -4.07
CA SER A 23 -25.55 -3.83 -5.12
C SER A 23 -25.43 -3.23 -6.53
N ILE A 24 -25.41 -1.90 -6.66
CA ILE A 24 -25.22 -1.24 -7.95
C ILE A 24 -23.81 -1.49 -8.54
N TYR A 25 -22.85 -1.94 -7.69
CA TYR A 25 -21.51 -2.37 -8.10
C TYR A 25 -21.42 -3.89 -8.35
N GLY A 26 -22.52 -4.62 -8.11
CA GLY A 26 -22.73 -6.04 -8.48
C GLY A 26 -21.66 -6.97 -7.94
N ALA A 27 -21.03 -7.74 -8.84
CA ALA A 27 -19.99 -8.71 -8.51
C ALA A 27 -18.71 -8.09 -7.89
N ARG A 28 -18.59 -6.80 -7.81
CA ARG A 28 -17.44 -6.09 -7.20
C ARG A 28 -17.78 -5.43 -5.86
N GLY A 29 -19.03 -5.57 -5.38
CA GLY A 29 -19.56 -4.88 -4.22
C GLY A 29 -19.43 -5.61 -2.87
N SER A 30 -19.05 -6.90 -2.85
CA SER A 30 -19.13 -7.74 -1.64
C SER A 30 -18.23 -7.28 -0.47
N ALA A 31 -17.07 -6.70 -0.77
CA ALA A 31 -16.14 -6.19 0.24
C ALA A 31 -16.40 -4.74 0.66
N GLY A 32 -17.52 -4.15 0.24
CA GLY A 32 -17.80 -2.72 0.35
C GLY A 32 -17.19 -1.91 -0.80
N VAL A 33 -17.59 -0.64 -0.90
CA VAL A 33 -17.12 0.26 -1.95
C VAL A 33 -16.66 1.58 -1.32
N VAL A 34 -15.46 2.01 -1.68
CA VAL A 34 -14.93 3.33 -1.32
C VAL A 34 -15.07 4.24 -2.54
N LEU A 35 -15.91 5.27 -2.41
CA LEU A 35 -16.06 6.32 -3.40
C LEU A 35 -15.14 7.48 -3.05
N ILE A 36 -14.27 7.86 -3.98
CA ILE A 36 -13.38 9.01 -3.84
C ILE A 36 -13.79 10.04 -4.89
N GLU A 37 -14.28 11.16 -4.41
CA GLU A 37 -14.55 12.31 -5.26
C GLU A 37 -13.34 13.24 -5.24
N THR A 38 -12.86 13.62 -6.42
CA THR A 38 -11.72 14.53 -6.54
C THR A 38 -12.19 15.95 -6.71
N LYS A 39 -11.35 16.91 -6.30
CA LYS A 39 -11.59 18.34 -6.42
C LYS A 39 -11.95 18.70 -7.87
N GLN A 40 -12.97 19.53 -8.01
CA GLN A 40 -13.40 20.13 -9.27
C GLN A 40 -13.32 21.64 -9.14
N ALA A 41 -13.36 22.35 -10.26
CA ALA A 41 -13.35 23.81 -10.21
C ALA A 41 -14.61 24.36 -9.51
N SER A 42 -14.38 25.27 -8.59
CA SER A 42 -15.40 26.03 -7.86
C SER A 42 -15.10 27.54 -7.98
N GLY A 43 -16.16 28.34 -7.93
CA GLY A 43 -16.04 29.81 -8.02
C GLY A 43 -15.90 30.32 -9.44
N SER A 44 -16.27 31.59 -9.65
CA SER A 44 -16.30 32.26 -10.95
C SER A 44 -14.97 32.94 -11.33
N LYS A 45 -14.04 33.08 -10.39
CA LYS A 45 -12.69 33.64 -10.63
C LYS A 45 -11.68 32.53 -10.56
N PRO A 46 -10.60 32.59 -11.35
CA PRO A 46 -9.46 31.68 -11.19
C PRO A 46 -8.86 31.79 -9.79
N VAL A 47 -8.64 30.65 -9.15
CA VAL A 47 -8.00 30.55 -7.83
C VAL A 47 -6.77 29.68 -7.97
N ILE A 48 -5.63 30.20 -7.55
CA ILE A 48 -4.38 29.46 -7.44
C ILE A 48 -4.18 29.13 -5.95
N THR A 49 -3.94 27.88 -5.65
CA THR A 49 -3.67 27.42 -4.29
C THR A 49 -2.33 26.72 -4.26
N TRP A 50 -1.49 27.09 -3.30
CA TRP A 50 -0.25 26.37 -2.97
C TRP A 50 -0.39 25.82 -1.57
N GLU A 51 -0.22 24.51 -1.46
CA GLU A 51 -0.21 23.78 -0.19
C GLU A 51 1.17 23.15 -0.02
N SER A 52 1.80 23.36 1.12
CA SER A 52 3.11 22.79 1.43
C SER A 52 3.19 22.43 2.91
N TYR A 53 3.79 21.27 3.19
CA TYR A 53 4.20 20.95 4.55
C TYR A 53 5.56 20.27 4.56
N ILE A 54 6.29 20.45 5.67
CA ILE A 54 7.54 19.79 5.98
C ILE A 54 7.39 19.23 7.40
N GLY A 55 7.84 18.01 7.60
CA GLY A 55 7.78 17.33 8.89
C GLY A 55 8.92 16.34 9.05
N THR A 56 9.20 15.96 10.29
CA THR A 56 10.15 14.91 10.64
C THR A 56 9.43 13.71 11.25
N GLN A 57 9.94 12.54 10.98
CA GLN A 57 9.45 11.28 11.53
C GLN A 57 10.60 10.59 12.27
N ASN A 58 10.30 10.09 13.47
CA ASN A 58 11.23 9.35 14.29
C ASN A 58 10.58 8.05 14.73
N ALA A 59 11.41 7.01 14.93
CA ALA A 59 10.94 5.78 15.54
C ALA A 59 10.55 6.03 17.00
N VAL A 60 9.45 5.45 17.45
CA VAL A 60 8.99 5.53 18.84
C VAL A 60 8.73 4.10 19.39
N GLY A 61 8.91 3.93 20.70
CA GLY A 61 8.67 2.66 21.35
C GLY A 61 9.68 1.57 20.98
N LEU A 62 10.90 1.96 20.60
CA LEU A 62 11.99 1.02 20.38
C LEU A 62 12.32 0.27 21.68
N PRO A 63 12.61 -1.05 21.63
CA PRO A 63 13.05 -1.78 22.80
C PRO A 63 14.43 -1.28 23.25
N GLU A 64 14.64 -1.24 24.55
CA GLU A 64 15.98 -1.03 25.11
C GLU A 64 16.84 -2.27 24.87
N MET A 65 17.98 -2.10 24.22
CA MET A 65 18.88 -3.19 23.86
C MET A 65 19.91 -3.43 24.96
N MET A 66 20.35 -4.68 25.09
CA MET A 66 21.43 -5.02 26.04
C MET A 66 22.73 -4.30 25.64
N THR A 67 23.42 -3.77 26.62
CA THR A 67 24.81 -3.34 26.46
C THR A 67 25.73 -4.55 26.27
N ALA A 68 26.96 -4.34 25.79
CA ALA A 68 27.95 -5.41 25.70
C ALA A 68 28.19 -6.08 27.05
N LYS A 69 28.24 -5.31 28.13
CA LYS A 69 28.42 -5.80 29.51
C LYS A 69 27.29 -6.73 29.95
N GLU A 70 26.05 -6.33 29.74
CA GLU A 70 24.88 -7.14 30.09
C GLU A 70 24.81 -8.41 29.25
N TRP A 71 25.07 -8.30 27.94
CA TRP A 71 25.06 -9.42 27.02
C TRP A 71 26.17 -10.45 27.37
N LEU A 72 27.38 -9.98 27.67
CA LEU A 72 28.48 -10.85 28.11
C LEU A 72 28.16 -11.55 29.42
N ALA A 73 27.67 -10.81 30.43
CA ALA A 73 27.26 -11.39 31.69
C ALA A 73 26.22 -12.50 31.53
N TYR A 74 25.20 -12.23 30.70
CA TYR A 74 24.16 -13.21 30.37
C TYR A 74 24.73 -14.45 29.67
N ASN A 75 25.59 -14.27 28.67
CA ASN A 75 26.13 -15.40 27.91
C ASN A 75 27.14 -16.25 28.72
N ILE A 76 27.91 -15.62 29.60
CA ILE A 76 28.76 -16.34 30.55
C ILE A 76 27.91 -17.17 31.50
N TRP A 77 26.86 -16.57 32.08
CA TRP A 77 25.90 -17.28 32.91
C TRP A 77 25.25 -18.46 32.17
N TYR A 78 24.76 -18.22 30.95
CA TYR A 78 24.11 -19.23 30.11
C TYR A 78 25.04 -20.38 29.78
N THR A 79 26.29 -20.09 29.41
CA THR A 79 27.31 -21.13 29.10
C THR A 79 27.66 -21.97 30.34
N ASN A 80 27.78 -21.33 31.52
CA ASN A 80 27.95 -22.03 32.78
C ASN A 80 26.74 -22.90 33.14
N ALA A 81 25.53 -22.41 33.00
CA ALA A 81 24.30 -23.19 33.23
C ALA A 81 24.19 -24.39 32.28
N LYS A 82 24.50 -24.19 30.99
CA LYS A 82 24.56 -25.28 30.01
C LYS A 82 25.60 -26.35 30.37
N TYR A 83 26.79 -25.95 30.83
CA TYR A 83 27.83 -26.86 31.27
C TYR A 83 27.37 -27.72 32.46
N LEU A 84 26.76 -27.11 33.47
CA LEU A 84 26.19 -27.82 34.63
C LEU A 84 25.09 -28.80 34.24
N ASN A 85 24.20 -28.43 33.33
CA ASN A 85 23.08 -29.28 32.90
C ASN A 85 23.48 -30.49 32.07
N LYS A 86 24.70 -30.53 31.53
CA LYS A 86 25.21 -31.68 30.75
C LYS A 86 25.71 -32.83 31.62
N GLY A 87 25.63 -32.76 32.94
CA GLY A 87 26.01 -33.85 33.86
C GLY A 87 27.53 -34.11 33.98
N GLY A 88 28.35 -33.16 33.52
CA GLY A 88 29.77 -33.10 33.80
C GLY A 88 30.04 -32.86 35.29
N THR A 89 31.29 -32.84 35.74
CA THR A 89 31.67 -32.45 37.10
C THR A 89 30.94 -31.16 37.49
N ASN A 90 30.00 -31.28 38.38
CA ASN A 90 28.91 -30.37 38.70
C ASN A 90 29.33 -29.02 39.29
N SER A 91 30.33 -28.35 38.72
CA SER A 91 30.81 -27.08 39.23
C SER A 91 31.06 -26.06 38.12
N MET A 92 30.43 -24.89 38.24
CA MET A 92 30.79 -23.72 37.43
C MET A 92 32.22 -23.20 37.70
N TYR A 93 32.88 -23.74 38.74
CA TYR A 93 34.25 -23.41 39.14
C TYR A 93 35.31 -24.22 38.42
N VAL A 94 34.95 -25.04 37.41
CA VAL A 94 35.92 -25.66 36.52
C VAL A 94 36.49 -24.62 35.57
N PRO A 95 37.82 -24.41 35.55
CA PRO A 95 38.46 -23.45 34.67
C PRO A 95 38.12 -23.66 33.19
N ASN A 96 38.08 -22.58 32.43
CA ASN A 96 37.69 -22.63 31.00
C ASN A 96 38.54 -23.64 30.21
N LYS A 97 39.86 -23.63 30.38
CA LYS A 97 40.80 -24.53 29.71
C LYS A 97 40.62 -26.02 30.02
N LYS A 98 39.93 -26.36 31.10
CA LYS A 98 39.61 -27.74 31.48
C LYS A 98 38.27 -28.24 30.98
N ARG A 99 37.49 -27.37 30.30
CA ARG A 99 36.19 -27.72 29.68
C ARG A 99 36.42 -28.20 28.25
N SER A 100 35.50 -29.02 27.77
CA SER A 100 35.46 -29.37 26.34
C SER A 100 35.19 -28.12 25.50
N SER A 101 35.68 -28.05 24.27
CA SER A 101 35.56 -26.88 23.40
C SER A 101 34.12 -26.39 23.20
N GLY A 102 33.14 -27.30 23.23
CA GLY A 102 31.71 -26.97 23.13
C GLY A 102 31.06 -26.41 24.40
N ASP A 103 31.81 -26.40 25.53
CA ASP A 103 31.34 -25.93 26.83
C ASP A 103 32.22 -24.81 27.41
N GLN A 104 33.22 -24.37 26.65
CA GLN A 104 34.05 -23.22 26.99
C GLN A 104 33.30 -21.91 26.77
N ILE A 105 33.55 -20.93 27.66
CA ILE A 105 33.22 -19.53 27.40
C ILE A 105 34.25 -19.04 26.40
N ASN A 106 33.81 -18.23 25.45
CA ASN A 106 34.67 -17.68 24.42
C ASN A 106 35.87 -16.96 25.07
N GLU A 107 37.09 -17.39 24.75
CA GLU A 107 38.33 -16.87 25.33
C GLU A 107 38.53 -15.39 25.07
N GLN A 108 38.08 -14.89 23.95
CA GLN A 108 38.20 -13.48 23.57
C GLN A 108 37.34 -12.54 24.44
N TRP A 109 36.37 -13.10 25.18
CA TRP A 109 35.56 -12.30 26.11
C TRP A 109 36.19 -12.17 27.49
N LEU A 110 37.13 -13.03 27.83
CA LEU A 110 37.72 -13.14 29.17
C LEU A 110 39.04 -12.37 29.26
N VAL A 111 39.30 -11.83 30.45
CA VAL A 111 40.59 -11.21 30.78
C VAL A 111 41.67 -12.30 30.91
N ASN A 112 41.34 -13.39 31.60
CA ASN A 112 42.26 -14.50 31.88
C ASN A 112 41.70 -15.85 31.42
N PRO A 113 41.58 -16.11 30.11
CA PRO A 113 40.94 -17.35 29.62
C PRO A 113 41.68 -18.63 30.00
N ASN A 114 43.00 -18.53 30.20
CA ASN A 114 43.89 -19.65 30.52
C ASN A 114 44.19 -19.79 32.02
N SER A 115 43.44 -19.15 32.89
CA SER A 115 43.58 -19.23 34.34
C SER A 115 43.48 -20.68 34.84
N ASP A 116 44.25 -21.04 35.85
CA ASP A 116 44.17 -22.35 36.52
C ASP A 116 42.95 -22.48 37.45
N VAL A 117 42.36 -21.36 37.80
CA VAL A 117 41.11 -21.28 38.56
C VAL A 117 40.01 -20.68 37.64
N ALA A 118 38.78 -20.97 38.00
CA ALA A 118 37.64 -20.38 37.25
C ALA A 118 37.62 -18.87 37.41
N ASP A 119 37.88 -18.17 36.33
CA ASP A 119 37.86 -16.71 36.23
C ASP A 119 36.95 -16.33 35.08
N TRP A 120 35.83 -15.69 35.41
CA TRP A 120 34.80 -15.24 34.45
C TRP A 120 34.82 -13.71 34.27
N THR A 121 35.92 -13.08 34.65
CA THR A 121 36.10 -11.66 34.45
C THR A 121 36.19 -11.35 32.96
N PHE A 122 35.20 -10.62 32.44
CA PHE A 122 35.19 -10.21 31.02
C PHE A 122 35.93 -8.90 30.78
N ARG A 123 36.37 -8.75 29.56
CA ARG A 123 37.11 -7.56 29.10
C ARG A 123 36.21 -6.32 29.11
N ASN A 124 36.75 -5.19 29.50
CA ASN A 124 36.06 -3.89 29.56
C ASN A 124 36.19 -3.06 28.27
N ASP A 125 37.08 -3.50 27.37
CA ASP A 125 37.37 -2.79 26.11
C ASP A 125 36.48 -3.24 24.93
N ILE A 126 35.57 -4.21 25.16
CA ILE A 126 34.59 -4.63 24.13
C ILE A 126 33.57 -3.54 23.90
N PRO A 127 33.43 -3.06 22.65
CA PRO A 127 32.50 -1.99 22.33
C PRO A 127 31.03 -2.43 22.49
N THR A 128 30.16 -1.48 22.73
CA THR A 128 28.71 -1.68 22.68
C THR A 128 28.15 -1.05 21.42
N THR A 129 27.54 -1.83 20.56
CA THR A 129 26.83 -1.38 19.36
C THR A 129 25.33 -1.51 19.56
N ASP A 130 24.60 -0.41 19.51
CA ASP A 130 23.15 -0.44 19.40
C ASP A 130 22.78 -0.59 17.92
N TRP A 131 22.48 -1.81 17.53
CA TRP A 131 22.18 -2.14 16.15
C TRP A 131 20.88 -1.52 15.64
N ILE A 132 19.91 -1.25 16.54
CA ILE A 132 18.69 -0.54 16.18
C ILE A 132 18.99 0.91 15.83
N ASP A 133 19.78 1.59 16.64
CA ASP A 133 20.19 2.96 16.36
C ASP A 133 21.01 3.08 15.06
N GLN A 134 21.83 2.04 14.76
CA GLN A 134 22.61 2.02 13.52
C GLN A 134 21.76 2.00 12.25
N ILE A 135 20.61 1.37 12.28
CA ILE A 135 19.72 1.25 11.10
C ILE A 135 18.62 2.29 11.05
N MET A 136 18.35 2.98 12.16
CA MET A 136 17.32 4.02 12.23
C MET A 136 17.88 5.41 11.92
N GLN A 137 17.00 6.31 11.52
CA GLN A 137 17.30 7.72 11.29
C GLN A 137 16.10 8.61 11.55
N ASN A 138 16.38 9.89 11.76
CA ASN A 138 15.37 10.94 11.71
C ASN A 138 15.05 11.20 10.23
N ALA A 139 13.82 10.92 9.84
CA ALA A 139 13.38 10.97 8.46
C ALA A 139 12.67 12.29 8.15
N LEU A 140 13.04 12.93 7.05
CA LEU A 140 12.40 14.13 6.55
C LEU A 140 11.25 13.77 5.61
N THR A 141 10.13 14.44 5.79
CA THR A 141 9.01 14.38 4.84
C THR A 141 8.68 15.79 4.39
N HIS A 142 8.56 15.99 3.08
CA HIS A 142 8.04 17.24 2.54
C HIS A 142 7.09 16.98 1.38
N ASN A 143 6.04 17.79 1.30
CA ASN A 143 5.02 17.72 0.26
C ASN A 143 4.72 19.13 -0.24
N HIS A 144 4.65 19.27 -1.55
CA HIS A 144 4.34 20.53 -2.22
C HIS A 144 3.27 20.27 -3.27
N GLN A 145 2.23 21.07 -3.26
CA GLN A 145 1.18 21.01 -4.27
C GLN A 145 0.77 22.38 -4.71
N VAL A 146 0.65 22.53 -6.02
CA VAL A 146 0.07 23.71 -6.66
C VAL A 146 -1.20 23.29 -7.38
N SER A 147 -2.27 24.05 -7.23
CA SER A 147 -3.50 23.82 -8.00
C SER A 147 -4.07 25.13 -8.54
N VAL A 148 -4.71 25.01 -9.70
CA VAL A 148 -5.42 26.09 -10.37
C VAL A 148 -6.85 25.65 -10.62
N SER A 149 -7.80 26.41 -10.15
CA SER A 149 -9.23 26.18 -10.30
C SER A 149 -9.90 27.36 -11.00
N SER A 150 -10.62 27.10 -12.07
CA SER A 150 -11.38 28.14 -12.80
C SER A 150 -12.68 27.59 -13.36
N LYS A 151 -13.78 28.33 -13.15
CA LYS A 151 -15.08 27.93 -13.66
C LYS A 151 -15.76 29.16 -14.33
N GLY A 152 -15.99 29.08 -15.62
CA GLY A 152 -16.76 30.06 -16.36
C GLY A 152 -18.20 29.62 -16.61
N LYS A 153 -18.94 30.39 -17.40
CA LYS A 153 -20.33 30.06 -17.77
C LYS A 153 -20.43 28.74 -18.56
N LYS A 154 -19.41 28.42 -19.35
CA LYS A 154 -19.40 27.25 -20.26
C LYS A 154 -18.26 26.27 -20.02
N TYR A 155 -17.38 26.51 -19.06
CA TYR A 155 -16.25 25.62 -18.79
C TYR A 155 -15.98 25.50 -17.29
N SER A 156 -15.33 24.40 -16.92
CA SER A 156 -14.81 24.16 -15.59
C SER A 156 -13.47 23.44 -15.75
N ILE A 157 -12.39 23.98 -15.16
CA ILE A 157 -11.05 23.44 -15.26
C ILE A 157 -10.42 23.44 -13.85
N TYR A 158 -9.96 22.28 -13.43
CA TYR A 158 -9.11 22.10 -12.26
C TYR A 158 -7.81 21.42 -12.71
N LEU A 159 -6.70 22.05 -12.39
CA LEU A 159 -5.35 21.55 -12.62
C LEU A 159 -4.64 21.44 -11.28
N SER A 160 -3.88 20.38 -11.07
CA SER A 160 -2.95 20.30 -9.94
C SER A 160 -1.69 19.57 -10.34
N ALA A 161 -0.59 19.95 -9.69
CA ALA A 161 0.70 19.26 -9.73
C ALA A 161 1.24 19.14 -8.31
N GLY A 162 1.71 17.98 -7.95
CA GLY A 162 2.19 17.70 -6.60
C GLY A 162 3.47 16.87 -6.61
N TYR A 163 4.30 17.14 -5.61
CA TYR A 163 5.52 16.41 -5.30
C TYR A 163 5.54 16.05 -3.82
N LEU A 164 5.75 14.79 -3.52
CA LEU A 164 5.96 14.25 -2.18
C LEU A 164 7.30 13.53 -2.15
N ASN A 165 8.13 13.87 -1.18
CA ASN A 165 9.29 13.08 -0.79
C ASN A 165 9.14 12.71 0.69
N GLN A 166 9.28 11.45 1.00
CA GLN A 166 9.19 10.89 2.34
C GLN A 166 10.35 9.94 2.55
N GLU A 167 11.36 10.39 3.29
CA GLU A 167 12.40 9.50 3.78
C GLU A 167 11.80 8.49 4.77
N GLY A 168 12.34 7.27 4.78
CA GLY A 168 11.95 6.27 5.77
C GLY A 168 12.71 6.44 7.08
N ILE A 169 12.10 6.06 8.21
CA ILE A 169 12.77 6.01 9.52
C ILE A 169 13.85 4.92 9.60
N VAL A 170 13.84 3.98 8.68
CA VAL A 170 14.95 3.03 8.44
C VAL A 170 15.83 3.60 7.34
N LYS A 171 17.14 3.63 7.53
CA LYS A 171 18.10 4.10 6.51
C LYS A 171 17.90 3.38 5.18
N ASN A 172 18.28 4.03 4.08
CA ASN A 172 18.13 3.50 2.71
C ASN A 172 16.70 3.07 2.34
N THR A 173 15.68 3.64 2.99
CA THR A 173 14.28 3.48 2.62
C THR A 173 13.65 4.83 2.36
N GLY A 174 12.69 4.87 1.43
CA GLY A 174 12.03 6.13 1.09
C GLY A 174 10.93 5.96 0.06
N PHE A 175 10.15 7.02 -0.09
CA PHE A 175 9.08 7.10 -1.07
C PHE A 175 9.02 8.49 -1.70
N GLU A 176 9.05 8.52 -3.01
CA GLU A 176 8.93 9.74 -3.80
C GLU A 176 7.73 9.62 -4.75
N ARG A 177 6.96 10.70 -4.92
CA ARG A 177 5.81 10.72 -5.82
C ARG A 177 5.64 12.06 -6.50
N PHE A 178 5.53 12.00 -7.83
CA PHE A 178 5.07 13.07 -8.68
C PHE A 178 3.66 12.78 -9.17
N ASN A 179 2.76 13.70 -9.04
CA ASN A 179 1.40 13.58 -9.55
C ASN A 179 0.95 14.84 -10.28
N PHE A 180 0.17 14.62 -11.32
CA PHE A 180 -0.53 15.66 -12.03
C PHE A 180 -2.00 15.29 -12.16
N ARG A 181 -2.88 16.29 -12.17
CA ARG A 181 -4.30 16.09 -12.41
C ARG A 181 -4.87 17.22 -13.25
N LEU A 182 -5.64 16.83 -14.25
CA LEU A 182 -6.53 17.68 -15.01
C LEU A 182 -7.96 17.14 -14.88
N ASN A 183 -8.88 17.97 -14.41
CA ASN A 183 -10.32 17.74 -14.52
C ASN A 183 -10.90 18.91 -15.33
N ALA A 184 -11.38 18.66 -16.53
CA ALA A 184 -11.93 19.68 -17.40
C ALA A 184 -13.32 19.29 -17.88
N SER A 185 -14.21 20.28 -18.02
CA SER A 185 -15.49 20.09 -18.70
C SER A 185 -15.92 21.36 -19.43
N VAL A 186 -16.68 21.19 -20.50
CA VAL A 186 -17.18 22.27 -21.35
C VAL A 186 -18.63 22.01 -21.73
N ASP A 187 -19.45 23.03 -21.62
CA ASP A 187 -20.80 23.06 -22.15
C ASP A 187 -20.73 23.49 -23.64
N LEU A 188 -20.74 22.52 -24.55
CA LEU A 188 -20.65 22.72 -25.99
C LEU A 188 -21.85 23.52 -26.50
N ASN A 189 -23.02 23.19 -25.99
CA ASN A 189 -24.27 23.94 -26.19
C ASN A 189 -25.22 23.67 -25.02
N ARG A 190 -26.48 24.13 -25.12
CA ARG A 190 -27.50 23.96 -24.06
C ARG A 190 -27.88 22.47 -23.79
N TYR A 191 -27.55 21.58 -24.72
CA TYR A 191 -27.92 20.16 -24.64
C TYR A 191 -26.72 19.24 -24.35
N ILE A 192 -25.53 19.64 -24.78
CA ILE A 192 -24.37 18.77 -24.77
C ILE A 192 -23.26 19.34 -23.87
N LYS A 193 -22.85 18.56 -22.92
CA LYS A 193 -21.68 18.78 -22.04
C LYS A 193 -20.68 17.65 -22.21
N ALA A 194 -19.40 17.97 -22.27
CA ALA A 194 -18.33 16.98 -22.34
C ALA A 194 -17.27 17.30 -21.29
N GLY A 195 -16.51 16.28 -20.90
CA GLY A 195 -15.42 16.48 -19.98
C GLY A 195 -14.39 15.37 -20.04
N ALA A 196 -13.25 15.65 -19.43
CA ALA A 196 -12.11 14.77 -19.35
C ALA A 196 -11.47 14.83 -17.97
N THR A 197 -10.95 13.69 -17.53
CA THR A 197 -10.02 13.59 -16.43
C THR A 197 -8.74 12.96 -16.94
N PHE A 198 -7.58 13.53 -16.58
CA PHE A 198 -6.28 12.97 -16.85
C PHE A 198 -5.42 13.10 -15.58
N ALA A 199 -4.97 11.98 -15.03
CA ALA A 199 -4.27 11.97 -13.74
C ALA A 199 -3.12 10.93 -13.76
N PRO A 200 -1.95 11.30 -14.34
CA PRO A 200 -0.74 10.50 -14.23
C PRO A 200 -0.11 10.64 -12.83
N THR A 201 0.50 9.55 -12.37
CA THR A 201 1.32 9.53 -11.15
C THR A 201 2.54 8.65 -11.41
N ILE A 202 3.71 9.13 -11.01
CA ILE A 202 4.97 8.38 -11.02
C ILE A 202 5.46 8.34 -9.58
N SER A 203 5.81 7.17 -9.10
CA SER A 203 6.41 7.01 -7.77
C SER A 203 7.59 6.07 -7.79
N HIS A 204 8.57 6.38 -6.95
CA HIS A 204 9.74 5.58 -6.67
C HIS A 204 9.73 5.22 -5.19
N GLN A 205 10.07 3.99 -4.88
CA GLN A 205 10.15 3.49 -3.50
C GLN A 205 11.42 2.68 -3.32
N ASP A 206 12.26 3.09 -2.37
CA ASP A 206 13.33 2.29 -1.83
C ASP A 206 12.78 1.53 -0.62
N LYS A 207 12.76 0.18 -0.68
CA LYS A 207 12.15 -0.67 0.35
C LYS A 207 13.15 -1.15 1.37
N GLY A 208 14.43 -1.28 0.98
CA GLY A 208 15.59 -1.59 1.84
C GLY A 208 15.50 -2.88 2.62
N GLU A 209 14.70 -3.86 2.21
CA GLU A 209 14.47 -5.10 2.98
C GLU A 209 14.17 -4.88 4.47
N SER A 210 13.52 -3.75 4.83
CA SER A 210 13.42 -3.31 6.22
C SER A 210 12.49 -4.17 7.08
N GLU A 211 11.38 -4.67 6.53
CA GLU A 211 10.30 -5.34 7.26
C GLU A 211 10.19 -6.82 6.91
N GLY A 212 9.92 -7.67 7.91
CA GLY A 212 9.70 -9.11 7.78
C GLY A 212 10.55 -9.92 8.75
N LYS A 213 10.25 -11.23 8.85
CA LYS A 213 10.88 -12.15 9.82
C LYS A 213 12.41 -12.22 9.69
N ASP A 214 12.94 -12.20 8.47
CA ASP A 214 14.36 -12.34 8.19
C ASP A 214 14.95 -11.06 7.58
N LYS A 215 14.34 -9.90 7.89
CA LYS A 215 14.71 -8.59 7.37
C LYS A 215 15.45 -7.75 8.42
N GLN A 216 15.89 -6.56 8.02
CA GLN A 216 16.95 -5.86 8.75
C GLN A 216 16.55 -5.36 10.15
N ILE A 217 15.30 -4.98 10.37
CA ILE A 217 14.84 -4.62 11.73
C ILE A 217 14.94 -5.83 12.67
N MET A 218 14.48 -7.01 12.23
CA MET A 218 14.56 -8.22 13.05
C MET A 218 16.01 -8.69 13.23
N ASN A 219 16.84 -8.57 12.19
CA ASN A 219 18.25 -8.89 12.28
C ASN A 219 18.98 -7.98 13.29
N ALA A 220 18.69 -6.69 13.29
CA ALA A 220 19.25 -5.73 14.23
C ALA A 220 18.86 -6.05 15.69
N LEU A 221 17.60 -6.44 15.94
CA LEU A 221 17.13 -6.88 17.26
C LEU A 221 17.82 -8.16 17.75
N LEU A 222 18.28 -9.00 16.85
CA LEU A 222 18.93 -10.27 17.17
C LEU A 222 20.46 -10.19 17.18
N MET A 223 21.03 -9.10 16.70
CA MET A 223 22.46 -8.92 16.56
C MET A 223 23.10 -8.67 17.93
N PRO A 224 24.17 -9.41 18.30
CA PRO A 224 24.88 -9.18 19.55
C PRO A 224 25.53 -7.78 19.60
N PRO A 225 25.40 -7.07 20.73
CA PRO A 225 25.93 -5.71 20.86
C PRO A 225 27.45 -5.65 20.91
N ILE A 226 28.15 -6.78 21.08
CA ILE A 226 29.62 -6.88 21.14
C ILE A 226 30.28 -6.84 19.75
N ILE A 227 29.49 -6.86 18.67
CA ILE A 227 29.99 -6.77 17.31
C ILE A 227 30.04 -5.29 16.92
N GLY A 228 31.21 -4.82 16.49
CA GLY A 228 31.36 -3.47 15.98
C GLY A 228 30.94 -3.30 14.52
N LEU A 229 30.85 -2.06 14.09
CA LEU A 229 30.51 -1.68 12.71
C LEU A 229 31.67 -1.90 11.73
N ASP A 230 32.90 -1.72 12.17
CA ASP A 230 34.09 -1.87 11.34
C ASP A 230 34.71 -3.27 11.39
N GLU A 231 35.55 -3.60 10.40
CA GLU A 231 36.21 -4.90 10.30
C GLU A 231 37.11 -5.19 11.48
N ASN A 232 37.74 -4.19 12.10
CA ASN A 232 38.66 -4.34 13.22
C ASN A 232 37.93 -4.75 14.50
N THR A 233 36.66 -4.38 14.64
CA THR A 233 35.81 -4.70 15.80
C THR A 233 35.05 -6.02 15.62
N ARG A 234 35.10 -6.66 14.44
CA ARG A 234 34.55 -8.02 14.20
C ARG A 234 35.36 -9.11 14.85
N GLU A 235 36.59 -8.86 15.29
CA GLU A 235 37.50 -9.84 15.83
C GLU A 235 37.16 -10.39 17.24
N TYR A 236 36.16 -9.85 17.93
CA TYR A 236 35.79 -10.32 19.27
C TYR A 236 35.10 -11.70 19.29
N GLY A 237 35.50 -12.56 18.35
CA GLY A 237 35.18 -14.01 18.38
C GLY A 237 33.73 -14.33 18.11
N PHE A 238 33.06 -13.47 17.42
CA PHE A 238 31.73 -13.76 16.95
C PHE A 238 31.82 -14.58 15.66
N ASN A 239 31.54 -15.86 15.79
CA ASN A 239 31.45 -16.73 14.63
C ASN A 239 30.27 -16.28 13.77
N ALA A 240 30.52 -15.95 12.51
CA ALA A 240 29.49 -15.56 11.51
C ALA A 240 28.38 -16.64 11.35
N SER A 241 28.60 -17.84 11.85
CA SER A 241 27.61 -18.93 11.91
C SER A 241 26.52 -18.75 12.97
N TYR A 242 26.58 -17.74 13.82
CA TYR A 242 25.52 -17.48 14.79
C TYR A 242 24.28 -16.90 14.06
N ARG A 243 23.33 -17.77 13.75
CA ARG A 243 22.04 -17.45 13.16
C ARG A 243 22.05 -16.72 11.80
N ASN A 244 22.96 -17.08 10.90
CA ASN A 244 23.02 -16.45 9.57
C ASN A 244 23.24 -14.93 9.61
N ASN A 245 23.93 -14.43 10.62
CA ASN A 245 24.04 -13.00 10.88
C ASN A 245 24.88 -12.30 9.82
N VAL A 246 24.19 -11.62 8.95
CA VAL A 246 24.75 -10.56 8.14
C VAL A 246 24.65 -9.26 8.92
N ASN A 247 25.67 -8.41 8.86
CA ASN A 247 25.61 -7.07 9.43
C ASN A 247 24.36 -6.34 8.88
N PRO A 248 23.37 -6.01 9.72
CA PRO A 248 22.11 -5.44 9.25
C PRO A 248 22.26 -4.05 8.62
N TYR A 249 23.25 -3.27 9.08
CA TYR A 249 23.56 -1.97 8.49
C TYR A 249 24.16 -2.12 7.09
N GLU A 250 25.20 -2.95 6.93
CA GLU A 250 25.83 -3.18 5.63
C GLU A 250 24.85 -3.73 4.61
N ARG A 251 24.03 -4.70 5.02
CA ARG A 251 23.02 -5.29 4.15
C ARG A 251 21.98 -4.24 3.74
N LEU A 252 21.52 -3.42 4.68
CA LEU A 252 20.55 -2.36 4.40
C LEU A 252 21.09 -1.34 3.40
N MET A 253 22.39 -1.02 3.48
CA MET A 253 23.05 -0.04 2.61
C MET A 253 23.47 -0.63 1.25
N SER A 254 23.68 -1.95 1.16
CA SER A 254 24.22 -2.60 -0.04
C SER A 254 23.16 -3.23 -0.93
N VAL A 255 22.05 -3.71 -0.35
CA VAL A 255 20.97 -4.35 -1.11
C VAL A 255 20.19 -3.31 -1.88
N VAL A 256 20.00 -3.55 -3.17
CA VAL A 256 19.04 -2.79 -3.99
C VAL A 256 17.69 -3.47 -3.89
N ASP A 257 16.67 -2.78 -3.37
CA ASP A 257 15.29 -3.24 -3.34
C ASP A 257 14.35 -2.06 -3.65
N LYS A 258 14.15 -1.84 -4.95
CA LYS A 258 13.48 -0.67 -5.51
C LYS A 258 12.19 -1.01 -6.21
N ARG A 259 11.28 -0.07 -6.19
CA ARG A 259 10.03 -0.13 -6.95
C ARG A 259 9.78 1.18 -7.65
N GLU A 260 9.63 1.10 -8.96
CA GLU A 260 9.05 2.18 -9.76
C GLU A 260 7.59 1.84 -10.08
N LYS A 261 6.70 2.81 -9.92
CA LYS A 261 5.29 2.66 -10.29
C LYS A 261 4.82 3.86 -11.09
N LYS A 262 4.23 3.60 -12.28
CA LYS A 262 3.61 4.58 -13.16
C LYS A 262 2.13 4.28 -13.30
N THR A 263 1.27 5.21 -12.95
CA THR A 263 -0.19 5.07 -13.11
C THR A 263 -0.74 6.17 -14.02
N PHE A 264 -1.69 5.81 -14.87
CA PHE A 264 -2.45 6.74 -15.70
C PHE A 264 -3.93 6.48 -15.46
N ASN A 265 -4.63 7.47 -14.89
CA ASN A 265 -6.07 7.42 -14.74
C ASN A 265 -6.68 8.44 -15.69
N THR A 266 -7.36 7.97 -16.70
CA THR A 266 -7.94 8.81 -17.75
C THR A 266 -9.41 8.48 -17.94
N SER A 267 -10.25 9.49 -18.07
CA SER A 267 -11.63 9.31 -18.47
C SER A 267 -12.08 10.43 -19.39
N LEU A 268 -12.91 10.09 -20.37
CA LEU A 268 -13.61 10.99 -21.26
C LEU A 268 -15.11 10.73 -21.12
N TRP A 269 -15.89 11.78 -20.98
CA TRP A 269 -17.33 11.61 -20.90
C TRP A 269 -18.07 12.69 -21.70
N ALA A 270 -19.24 12.32 -22.18
CA ALA A 270 -20.17 13.22 -22.78
C ALA A 270 -21.57 12.97 -22.22
N GLU A 271 -22.30 14.04 -22.02
CA GLU A 271 -23.66 14.05 -21.49
C GLU A 271 -24.56 14.85 -22.45
N ALA A 272 -25.66 14.25 -22.84
CA ALA A 272 -26.64 14.85 -23.73
C ALA A 272 -28.02 14.93 -23.06
N LYS A 273 -28.59 16.11 -22.93
CA LYS A 273 -29.98 16.34 -22.51
C LYS A 273 -30.88 16.13 -23.70
N ILE A 274 -31.57 14.98 -23.78
CA ILE A 274 -32.39 14.57 -24.92
C ILE A 274 -33.71 15.34 -24.91
N ILE A 275 -34.42 15.31 -23.79
CA ILE A 275 -35.64 16.09 -23.50
C ILE A 275 -35.58 16.55 -22.05
N LYS A 276 -36.54 17.35 -21.62
CA LYS A 276 -36.64 17.78 -20.22
C LYS A 276 -36.71 16.55 -19.29
N GLY A 277 -35.75 16.48 -18.37
CA GLY A 277 -35.60 15.39 -17.40
C GLY A 277 -34.85 14.18 -17.91
N LEU A 278 -34.67 13.97 -19.23
CA LEU A 278 -33.98 12.78 -19.78
C LEU A 278 -32.56 13.13 -20.24
N THR A 279 -31.58 12.50 -19.62
CA THR A 279 -30.15 12.73 -19.88
C THR A 279 -29.50 11.41 -20.25
N PHE A 280 -28.78 11.37 -21.35
CA PHE A 280 -27.87 10.29 -21.75
C PHE A 280 -26.45 10.68 -21.42
N LYS A 281 -25.68 9.77 -20.81
CA LYS A 281 -24.26 9.96 -20.52
C LYS A 281 -23.46 8.75 -20.99
N THR A 282 -22.38 8.99 -21.70
CA THR A 282 -21.36 8.01 -22.04
C THR A 282 -20.06 8.35 -21.32
N LEU A 283 -19.38 7.36 -20.80
CA LEU A 283 -18.11 7.46 -20.11
C LEU A 283 -17.16 6.41 -20.69
N PHE A 284 -16.06 6.85 -21.24
CA PHE A 284 -14.90 6.02 -21.56
C PHE A 284 -13.87 6.18 -20.45
N SER A 285 -13.29 5.09 -19.96
CA SER A 285 -12.23 5.09 -18.97
C SER A 285 -11.06 4.21 -19.42
N TYR A 286 -9.85 4.72 -19.21
CA TYR A 286 -8.61 3.98 -19.38
C TYR A 286 -7.74 4.19 -18.16
N ASN A 287 -7.40 3.09 -17.48
CA ASN A 287 -6.51 3.11 -16.33
C ASN A 287 -5.34 2.15 -16.61
N SER A 288 -4.12 2.63 -16.46
CA SER A 288 -2.91 1.85 -16.59
C SER A 288 -2.12 1.92 -15.28
N ASP A 289 -1.60 0.79 -14.85
CA ASP A 289 -0.76 0.63 -13.66
C ASP A 289 0.43 -0.24 -14.08
N MET A 290 1.62 0.36 -14.20
CA MET A 290 2.87 -0.32 -14.50
C MET A 290 3.77 -0.25 -13.28
N ARG A 291 4.27 -1.40 -12.85
CA ARG A 291 5.19 -1.53 -11.73
C ARG A 291 6.41 -2.33 -12.16
N ILE A 292 7.58 -1.83 -11.81
CA ILE A 292 8.87 -2.50 -11.96
C ILE A 292 9.44 -2.64 -10.55
N ASP A 293 9.72 -3.87 -10.15
CA ASP A 293 10.45 -4.20 -8.93
C ASP A 293 11.84 -4.70 -9.32
N GLU A 294 12.86 -4.09 -8.73
CA GLU A 294 14.27 -4.45 -8.93
C GLU A 294 14.86 -4.86 -7.58
N TYR A 295 15.52 -6.00 -7.57
CA TYR A 295 16.21 -6.52 -6.40
C TYR A 295 17.59 -7.01 -6.79
N PHE A 296 18.60 -6.60 -6.02
CA PHE A 296 19.97 -7.11 -6.16
C PHE A 296 20.58 -7.32 -4.78
N LEU A 297 21.16 -8.49 -4.58
CA LEU A 297 21.82 -8.92 -3.36
C LEU A 297 23.30 -9.18 -3.63
N PRO A 298 24.21 -8.31 -3.11
CA PRO A 298 25.67 -8.48 -3.21
C PRO A 298 26.18 -9.71 -2.47
N ALA A 299 27.36 -10.20 -2.81
CA ALA A 299 27.96 -11.38 -2.21
C ALA A 299 28.36 -11.16 -0.73
N ASN A 300 28.91 -9.97 -0.42
CA ASN A 300 29.43 -9.64 0.92
C ASN A 300 28.36 -9.59 2.03
N VAL A 301 27.08 -9.51 1.65
CA VAL A 301 25.94 -9.45 2.58
C VAL A 301 24.99 -10.64 2.45
N GLN A 302 25.50 -11.76 1.94
CA GLN A 302 24.76 -13.02 1.84
C GLN A 302 24.66 -13.71 3.21
N PRO A 303 23.51 -14.27 3.58
CA PRO A 303 23.41 -15.14 4.75
C PRO A 303 24.25 -16.40 4.56
N ASN A 304 24.68 -17.01 5.67
CA ASN A 304 25.47 -18.26 5.71
C ASN A 304 26.84 -18.19 4.99
N ASN A 305 27.49 -17.04 4.95
CA ASN A 305 28.74 -16.84 4.21
C ASN A 305 28.60 -17.23 2.72
N GLY A 306 27.43 -17.08 2.16
CA GLY A 306 27.22 -17.24 0.74
C GLY A 306 28.05 -16.23 -0.04
N SER A 307 28.52 -16.62 -1.24
CA SER A 307 29.32 -15.77 -2.12
C SER A 307 28.63 -15.48 -3.45
N THR A 308 27.39 -15.90 -3.58
CA THR A 308 26.65 -15.84 -4.85
C THR A 308 25.81 -14.56 -4.94
N THR A 309 26.18 -13.66 -5.80
CA THR A 309 25.35 -12.47 -6.11
C THR A 309 24.05 -12.87 -6.78
N GLN A 310 22.95 -12.18 -6.48
CA GLN A 310 21.63 -12.47 -7.02
C GLN A 310 20.92 -11.19 -7.45
N GLY A 311 20.32 -11.22 -8.64
CA GLY A 311 19.49 -10.13 -9.14
C GLY A 311 18.16 -10.63 -9.66
N THR A 312 17.08 -9.89 -9.38
CA THR A 312 15.76 -10.15 -9.97
C THR A 312 15.11 -8.85 -10.42
N THR A 313 14.41 -8.92 -11.55
CA THR A 313 13.55 -7.82 -12.01
C THR A 313 12.19 -8.38 -12.36
N SER A 314 11.14 -7.79 -11.82
CA SER A 314 9.77 -8.15 -12.16
C SER A 314 8.99 -6.95 -12.65
N THR A 315 8.23 -7.15 -13.72
CA THR A 315 7.32 -6.13 -14.27
C THR A 315 5.89 -6.60 -14.17
N LEU A 316 5.02 -5.76 -13.63
CA LEU A 316 3.58 -5.95 -13.65
C LEU A 316 2.93 -4.78 -14.39
N SER A 317 2.27 -5.10 -15.52
CA SER A 317 1.48 -4.13 -16.28
C SER A 317 0.01 -4.51 -16.21
N ILE A 318 -0.82 -3.59 -15.72
CA ILE A 318 -2.27 -3.76 -15.66
C ILE A 318 -2.91 -2.63 -16.43
N SER A 319 -3.67 -2.93 -17.47
CA SER A 319 -4.55 -1.97 -18.12
C SER A 319 -6.02 -2.33 -17.89
N ARG A 320 -6.83 -1.31 -17.70
CA ARG A 320 -8.29 -1.43 -17.60
C ARG A 320 -8.94 -0.43 -18.53
N THR A 321 -9.71 -0.94 -19.48
CA THR A 321 -10.49 -0.13 -20.42
C THR A 321 -11.98 -0.36 -20.14
N GLY A 322 -12.75 0.69 -20.04
CA GLY A 322 -14.19 0.60 -19.76
C GLY A 322 -15.00 1.60 -20.57
N ILE A 323 -16.19 1.16 -20.96
CA ILE A 323 -17.23 2.04 -21.54
C ILE A 323 -18.49 1.81 -20.71
N GLN A 324 -19.08 2.93 -20.24
CA GLN A 324 -20.34 2.93 -19.53
C GLN A 324 -21.30 3.91 -20.16
N ASN A 325 -22.50 3.46 -20.46
CA ASN A 325 -23.60 4.25 -20.96
C ASN A 325 -24.71 4.26 -19.93
N THR A 326 -25.27 5.44 -19.65
CA THR A 326 -26.40 5.60 -18.74
C THR A 326 -27.47 6.51 -19.33
N LEU A 327 -28.71 6.15 -19.09
CA LEU A 327 -29.90 6.95 -19.41
C LEU A 327 -30.61 7.23 -18.09
N THR A 328 -30.71 8.50 -17.73
CA THR A 328 -31.31 8.95 -16.46
C THR A 328 -32.51 9.83 -16.75
N TYR A 329 -33.67 9.48 -16.19
CA TYR A 329 -34.87 10.30 -16.23
C TYR A 329 -35.23 10.83 -14.86
N ASN A 330 -35.27 12.14 -14.71
CA ASN A 330 -35.60 12.83 -13.47
C ASN A 330 -36.88 13.66 -13.66
N THR A 331 -37.87 13.45 -12.80
CA THR A 331 -39.11 14.25 -12.83
C THR A 331 -39.61 14.49 -11.41
N THR A 332 -40.31 15.63 -11.25
CA THR A 332 -41.02 15.97 -10.00
C THR A 332 -42.46 16.30 -10.33
N LEU A 333 -43.39 15.48 -9.88
CA LEU A 333 -44.81 15.65 -10.06
C LEU A 333 -45.42 16.28 -8.80
N ASN A 334 -46.32 17.24 -9.01
CA ASN A 334 -47.05 17.93 -7.92
C ASN A 334 -46.15 18.49 -6.81
N LYS A 335 -44.88 18.83 -7.12
CA LYS A 335 -43.86 19.32 -6.17
C LYS A 335 -43.55 18.39 -4.97
N LYS A 336 -44.17 17.22 -4.90
CA LYS A 336 -44.04 16.27 -3.79
C LYS A 336 -43.46 14.89 -4.21
N HIS A 337 -43.64 14.50 -5.47
CA HIS A 337 -43.27 13.19 -5.95
C HIS A 337 -42.02 13.33 -6.83
N ALA A 338 -40.84 13.19 -6.27
CA ALA A 338 -39.58 13.14 -7.03
C ALA A 338 -39.28 11.70 -7.44
N LEU A 339 -39.10 11.46 -8.73
CA LEU A 339 -38.79 10.17 -9.32
C LEU A 339 -37.53 10.29 -10.16
N GLU A 340 -36.57 9.39 -9.91
CA GLU A 340 -35.39 9.17 -10.73
C GLU A 340 -35.39 7.73 -11.23
N ILE A 341 -35.27 7.55 -12.54
CA ILE A 341 -35.08 6.25 -13.18
C ILE A 341 -33.75 6.26 -13.90
N LEU A 342 -32.88 5.30 -13.61
CA LEU A 342 -31.59 5.12 -14.24
C LEU A 342 -31.54 3.73 -14.89
N LEU A 343 -31.16 3.70 -16.16
CA LEU A 343 -30.81 2.49 -16.89
C LEU A 343 -29.35 2.60 -17.33
N GLY A 344 -28.60 1.54 -17.25
CA GLY A 344 -27.19 1.57 -17.58
C GLY A 344 -26.66 0.25 -18.14
N GLN A 345 -25.60 0.40 -18.91
CA GLN A 345 -24.78 -0.69 -19.45
C GLN A 345 -23.31 -0.36 -19.24
N SER A 346 -22.51 -1.35 -18.90
CA SER A 346 -21.05 -1.21 -18.92
C SER A 346 -20.37 -2.42 -19.50
N ILE A 347 -19.23 -2.19 -20.14
CA ILE A 347 -18.30 -3.22 -20.62
C ILE A 347 -16.93 -2.81 -20.13
N ASP A 348 -16.23 -3.72 -19.45
CA ASP A 348 -14.90 -3.50 -18.93
C ASP A 348 -13.98 -4.66 -19.35
N GLU A 349 -12.74 -4.33 -19.74
CA GLU A 349 -11.66 -5.27 -19.94
C GLU A 349 -10.50 -4.92 -19.01
N ARG A 350 -9.98 -5.92 -18.32
CA ARG A 350 -8.73 -5.85 -17.55
C ARG A 350 -7.73 -6.80 -18.19
N ASN A 351 -6.59 -6.27 -18.61
CA ASN A 351 -5.46 -7.03 -19.11
C ASN A 351 -4.31 -6.87 -18.11
N GLU A 352 -3.83 -7.99 -17.58
CA GLU A 352 -2.69 -8.06 -16.69
C GLU A 352 -1.60 -8.87 -17.35
N PHE A 353 -0.41 -8.29 -17.44
CA PHE A 353 0.79 -8.93 -17.93
C PHE A 353 1.87 -8.85 -16.87
N ARG A 354 2.47 -9.97 -16.53
CA ARG A 354 3.55 -10.10 -15.55
C ARG A 354 4.73 -10.78 -16.22
N THR A 355 5.93 -10.27 -15.91
CA THR A 355 7.21 -10.93 -16.20
C THR A 355 8.04 -10.95 -14.94
N SER A 356 8.85 -12.01 -14.77
CA SER A 356 9.85 -12.11 -13.72
C SER A 356 11.09 -12.74 -14.32
N LEU A 357 12.24 -12.08 -14.11
CA LEU A 357 13.55 -12.47 -14.60
C LEU A 357 14.52 -12.47 -13.41
N GLY A 358 15.42 -13.44 -13.39
CA GLY A 358 16.44 -13.55 -12.35
C GLY A 358 17.75 -14.05 -12.92
N ALA A 359 18.86 -13.63 -12.31
CA ALA A 359 20.21 -14.11 -12.61
C ALA A 359 21.05 -14.12 -11.33
N MET A 360 22.13 -14.91 -11.34
CA MET A 360 23.14 -14.98 -10.30
C MET A 360 24.54 -14.93 -10.88
N ASP A 361 25.56 -14.93 -10.00
CA ASP A 361 26.99 -14.94 -10.36
C ASP A 361 27.41 -13.71 -11.16
N TYR A 362 27.20 -12.53 -10.58
CA TYR A 362 27.60 -11.26 -11.20
C TYR A 362 29.11 -11.04 -11.00
N PRO A 363 29.89 -10.88 -12.07
CA PRO A 363 31.33 -10.63 -11.95
C PRO A 363 31.65 -9.21 -11.43
N LEU A 364 30.72 -8.28 -11.57
CA LEU A 364 30.83 -6.90 -11.09
C LEU A 364 29.55 -6.49 -10.36
N GLU A 365 29.62 -6.31 -9.05
CA GLU A 365 28.49 -5.90 -8.21
C GLU A 365 28.08 -4.44 -8.44
N SER A 366 28.98 -3.60 -8.97
CA SER A 366 28.69 -2.21 -9.33
C SER A 366 27.73 -2.05 -10.51
N VAL A 367 27.49 -3.13 -11.28
CA VAL A 367 26.58 -3.15 -12.42
C VAL A 367 25.50 -4.22 -12.19
N PRO A 368 24.47 -3.93 -11.39
CA PRO A 368 23.46 -4.91 -10.96
C PRO A 368 22.38 -5.20 -12.02
N THR A 369 22.71 -5.08 -13.30
CA THR A 369 21.78 -5.37 -14.40
C THR A 369 21.78 -6.86 -14.75
N LEU A 370 20.61 -7.44 -15.05
CA LEU A 370 20.45 -8.89 -15.25
C LEU A 370 21.34 -9.49 -16.32
N ASN A 371 21.71 -8.73 -17.36
CA ASN A 371 22.59 -9.19 -18.42
C ASN A 371 24.05 -9.42 -17.97
N MET A 372 24.43 -8.94 -16.79
CA MET A 372 25.74 -9.16 -16.19
C MET A 372 25.80 -10.44 -15.36
N GLY A 373 24.67 -11.02 -14.98
CA GLY A 373 24.63 -12.31 -14.27
C GLY A 373 25.00 -13.46 -15.22
N ALA A 374 25.98 -14.27 -14.80
CA ALA A 374 26.48 -15.38 -15.62
C ALA A 374 25.47 -16.54 -15.69
N THR A 375 24.64 -16.72 -14.66
CA THR A 375 23.71 -17.84 -14.54
C THR A 375 22.27 -17.34 -14.46
N PRO A 376 21.42 -17.52 -15.48
CA PRO A 376 19.98 -17.24 -15.40
C PRO A 376 19.31 -18.15 -14.38
N THR A 377 18.46 -17.59 -13.49
CA THR A 377 17.75 -18.34 -12.43
C THR A 377 16.24 -18.39 -12.64
N GLU A 378 15.68 -17.36 -13.27
CA GLU A 378 14.24 -17.26 -13.51
C GLU A 378 13.97 -16.58 -14.85
N ALA A 379 13.00 -17.13 -15.60
CA ALA A 379 12.43 -16.49 -16.78
C ALA A 379 10.97 -16.91 -16.88
N SER A 380 10.07 -16.06 -16.42
CA SER A 380 8.64 -16.36 -16.42
C SER A 380 7.81 -15.20 -16.97
N SER A 381 6.70 -15.53 -17.61
CA SER A 381 5.70 -14.56 -18.02
C SER A 381 4.30 -15.12 -17.93
N SER A 382 3.34 -14.28 -17.59
CA SER A 382 1.93 -14.65 -17.56
C SER A 382 1.05 -13.51 -18.06
N ARG A 383 -0.06 -13.87 -18.68
CA ARG A 383 -1.08 -12.91 -19.11
C ARG A 383 -2.47 -13.36 -18.69
N THR A 384 -3.20 -12.45 -18.08
CA THR A 384 -4.61 -12.69 -17.70
C THR A 384 -5.48 -11.59 -18.27
N ILE A 385 -6.51 -11.96 -19.04
CA ILE A 385 -7.50 -11.02 -19.56
C ILE A 385 -8.85 -11.36 -18.94
N VAL A 386 -9.46 -10.37 -18.29
CA VAL A 386 -10.78 -10.49 -17.68
C VAL A 386 -11.71 -9.48 -18.35
N ARG A 387 -12.83 -9.96 -18.86
CA ARG A 387 -13.89 -9.14 -19.45
C ARG A 387 -15.14 -9.24 -18.60
N THR A 388 -15.74 -8.09 -18.34
CA THR A 388 -17.03 -8.01 -17.64
C THR A 388 -18.01 -7.19 -18.46
N SER A 389 -19.28 -7.63 -18.46
CA SER A 389 -20.38 -6.89 -19.08
C SER A 389 -21.53 -6.82 -18.09
N SER A 390 -22.15 -5.66 -17.99
CA SER A 390 -23.18 -5.41 -17.00
C SER A 390 -24.34 -4.63 -17.59
N LEU A 391 -25.56 -5.01 -17.19
CA LEU A 391 -26.78 -4.25 -17.40
C LEU A 391 -27.38 -3.93 -16.03
N PHE A 392 -27.79 -2.71 -15.79
CA PHE A 392 -28.34 -2.30 -14.51
C PHE A 392 -29.44 -1.27 -14.64
N GLY A 393 -30.34 -1.30 -13.67
CA GLY A 393 -31.40 -0.31 -13.53
C GLY A 393 -31.64 0.03 -12.08
N ARG A 394 -32.04 1.27 -11.83
CA ARG A 394 -32.41 1.77 -10.51
C ARG A 394 -33.57 2.74 -10.61
N VAL A 395 -34.48 2.64 -9.67
CA VAL A 395 -35.56 3.59 -9.46
C VAL A 395 -35.42 4.15 -8.05
N ASN A 396 -35.35 5.47 -7.94
CA ASN A 396 -35.41 6.18 -6.68
C ASN A 396 -36.71 7.01 -6.65
N TYR A 397 -37.44 6.88 -5.56
CA TYR A 397 -38.65 7.64 -5.32
C TYR A 397 -38.57 8.38 -4.00
N ASN A 398 -38.93 9.64 -4.01
CA ASN A 398 -38.96 10.50 -2.82
C ASN A 398 -40.30 11.24 -2.77
N TYR A 399 -41.07 10.99 -1.72
CA TYR A 399 -42.32 11.68 -1.45
C TYR A 399 -42.15 12.74 -0.38
N ALA A 400 -42.39 14.01 -0.77
CA ALA A 400 -42.38 15.17 0.12
C ALA A 400 -41.10 15.35 0.97
N ASP A 401 -39.96 14.80 0.53
CA ASP A 401 -38.70 14.74 1.25
C ASP A 401 -38.76 14.03 2.63
N LYS A 402 -39.80 13.20 2.80
CA LYS A 402 -40.06 12.43 4.02
C LYS A 402 -39.92 10.92 3.82
N TYR A 403 -40.52 10.40 2.77
CA TYR A 403 -40.55 8.95 2.47
C TYR A 403 -39.69 8.67 1.26
N LEU A 404 -38.73 7.81 1.44
CA LEU A 404 -37.72 7.48 0.44
C LEU A 404 -37.81 6.00 0.11
N ALA A 405 -37.84 5.65 -1.15
CA ALA A 405 -37.77 4.25 -1.60
C ALA A 405 -36.78 4.13 -2.75
N SER A 406 -36.03 3.05 -2.78
CA SER A 406 -35.15 2.73 -3.89
C SER A 406 -35.23 1.25 -4.21
N ALA A 407 -35.26 0.91 -5.50
CA ALA A 407 -35.12 -0.46 -5.98
C ALA A 407 -34.10 -0.48 -7.10
N SER A 408 -33.21 -1.48 -7.10
CA SER A 408 -32.25 -1.66 -8.18
C SER A 408 -32.07 -3.13 -8.54
N VAL A 409 -31.71 -3.36 -9.79
CA VAL A 409 -31.31 -4.67 -10.29
C VAL A 409 -30.07 -4.48 -11.17
N ARG A 410 -29.09 -5.37 -10.98
CA ARG A 410 -27.91 -5.43 -11.81
C ARG A 410 -27.67 -6.87 -12.25
N ARG A 411 -27.36 -7.06 -13.52
CA ARG A 411 -26.94 -8.34 -14.09
C ARG A 411 -25.53 -8.21 -14.60
N ASP A 412 -24.60 -8.97 -14.01
CA ASP A 412 -23.19 -8.99 -14.37
C ASP A 412 -22.80 -10.31 -15.01
N GLY A 413 -22.03 -10.23 -16.10
CA GLY A 413 -21.33 -11.34 -16.71
C GLY A 413 -19.83 -11.17 -16.56
N SER A 414 -19.11 -12.24 -16.18
CA SER A 414 -17.66 -12.25 -16.04
C SER A 414 -17.05 -13.43 -16.79
N SER A 415 -15.94 -13.16 -17.53
CA SER A 415 -15.19 -14.19 -18.23
C SER A 415 -14.39 -15.12 -17.30
N ARG A 416 -14.33 -14.83 -16.00
CA ARG A 416 -13.70 -15.70 -15.00
C ARG A 416 -14.47 -16.99 -14.76
N PHE A 417 -15.78 -16.97 -15.00
CA PHE A 417 -16.64 -18.13 -14.80
C PHE A 417 -16.80 -18.93 -16.09
N GLY A 418 -16.91 -20.24 -15.94
CA GLY A 418 -17.12 -21.15 -17.04
C GLY A 418 -18.48 -20.96 -17.74
N PRO A 419 -18.67 -21.58 -18.93
CA PRO A 419 -19.94 -21.57 -19.65
C PRO A 419 -21.10 -21.99 -18.73
N GLY A 420 -22.25 -21.32 -18.85
CA GLY A 420 -23.42 -21.56 -18.01
C GLY A 420 -23.50 -20.77 -16.71
N ASN A 421 -22.37 -20.41 -16.10
CA ASN A 421 -22.32 -19.70 -14.80
C ASN A 421 -21.75 -18.26 -14.90
N ARG A 422 -21.62 -17.74 -16.11
CA ARG A 422 -21.00 -16.41 -16.33
C ARG A 422 -21.82 -15.25 -15.83
N TRP A 423 -23.13 -15.41 -15.71
CA TRP A 423 -24.07 -14.35 -15.39
C TRP A 423 -24.68 -14.52 -14.01
N ALA A 424 -24.71 -13.42 -13.26
CA ALA A 424 -25.38 -13.34 -11.96
C ALA A 424 -26.24 -12.08 -11.89
N VAL A 425 -27.30 -12.11 -11.08
CA VAL A 425 -28.24 -11.01 -10.88
C VAL A 425 -28.19 -10.57 -9.43
N PHE A 426 -28.13 -9.26 -9.22
CA PHE A 426 -27.98 -8.61 -7.91
C PHE A 426 -29.14 -7.62 -7.70
N PRO A 427 -30.28 -8.05 -7.15
CA PRO A 427 -31.37 -7.17 -6.79
C PRO A 427 -31.09 -6.46 -5.45
N SER A 428 -31.65 -5.26 -5.28
CA SER A 428 -31.73 -4.59 -3.99
C SER A 428 -32.93 -3.69 -3.86
N VAL A 429 -33.38 -3.52 -2.62
CA VAL A 429 -34.45 -2.59 -2.24
C VAL A 429 -34.08 -1.87 -0.95
N SER A 430 -34.50 -0.62 -0.83
CA SER A 430 -34.39 0.13 0.40
C SER A 430 -35.56 1.06 0.62
N ALA A 431 -35.91 1.31 1.89
CA ALA A 431 -36.89 2.29 2.29
C ALA A 431 -36.31 3.17 3.40
N GLY A 432 -36.73 4.42 3.42
CA GLY A 432 -36.32 5.39 4.44
C GLY A 432 -37.46 6.32 4.83
N TRP A 433 -37.56 6.62 6.10
CA TRP A 433 -38.51 7.57 6.67
C TRP A 433 -37.76 8.65 7.44
N LYS A 434 -37.87 9.89 6.98
CA LYS A 434 -37.29 11.07 7.63
C LYS A 434 -38.30 11.58 8.68
N ILE A 435 -38.25 10.99 9.85
CA ILE A 435 -39.16 11.28 10.97
C ILE A 435 -39.07 12.75 11.37
N SER A 436 -37.88 13.34 11.36
CA SER A 436 -37.67 14.78 11.64
C SER A 436 -38.36 15.72 10.66
N GLY A 437 -38.85 15.22 9.51
CA GLY A 437 -39.65 15.97 8.56
C GLY A 437 -41.15 15.99 8.86
N GLU A 438 -41.62 15.24 9.87
CA GLU A 438 -43.03 15.15 10.21
C GLU A 438 -43.51 16.34 11.04
N GLU A 439 -44.83 16.64 10.96
CA GLU A 439 -45.39 17.76 11.66
C GLU A 439 -45.22 17.66 13.19
N PHE A 440 -45.35 16.44 13.77
CA PHE A 440 -45.19 16.18 15.18
C PHE A 440 -43.76 16.37 15.70
N MET A 441 -42.76 16.47 14.80
CA MET A 441 -41.33 16.70 15.16
C MET A 441 -40.94 18.18 15.09
N LYS A 442 -41.76 19.08 14.53
CA LYS A 442 -41.38 20.47 14.25
C LYS A 442 -40.98 21.25 15.51
N ASP A 443 -41.57 20.94 16.64
CA ASP A 443 -41.33 21.64 17.92
C ASP A 443 -40.09 21.08 18.67
N ILE A 444 -39.57 19.94 18.25
CA ILE A 444 -38.42 19.27 18.84
C ILE A 444 -37.11 19.80 18.21
N LYS A 445 -36.66 20.97 18.69
CA LYS A 445 -35.46 21.66 18.13
C LYS A 445 -34.12 21.00 18.44
N VAL A 446 -34.08 20.08 19.39
CA VAL A 446 -32.84 19.37 19.78
C VAL A 446 -32.41 18.33 18.74
N ILE A 447 -33.33 17.83 17.90
CA ILE A 447 -33.08 16.79 16.92
C ILE A 447 -33.08 17.42 15.51
N ASN A 448 -31.91 17.63 14.93
CA ASN A 448 -31.77 18.18 13.58
C ASN A 448 -32.16 17.18 12.50
N LEU A 449 -31.82 15.89 12.68
CA LEU A 449 -32.12 14.83 11.73
C LEU A 449 -32.40 13.51 12.44
N LEU A 450 -33.62 12.99 12.27
CA LEU A 450 -34.00 11.63 12.67
C LEU A 450 -34.54 10.91 11.43
N LYS A 451 -33.80 9.88 10.98
CA LYS A 451 -34.15 9.10 9.80
C LYS A 451 -34.05 7.61 10.12
N LEU A 452 -35.15 6.89 9.93
CA LEU A 452 -35.16 5.43 9.94
C LEU A 452 -34.95 4.93 8.51
N ARG A 453 -34.12 3.90 8.33
CA ARG A 453 -33.94 3.24 7.05
C ARG A 453 -33.80 1.74 7.21
N ALA A 454 -34.31 1.01 6.22
CA ALA A 454 -34.10 -0.43 6.07
C ALA A 454 -33.67 -0.73 4.63
N SER A 455 -32.80 -1.69 4.47
CA SER A 455 -32.33 -2.10 3.15
C SER A 455 -32.05 -3.60 3.10
N TRP A 456 -32.29 -4.17 1.94
CA TRP A 456 -31.95 -5.54 1.59
C TRP A 456 -31.34 -5.56 0.20
N GLY A 457 -30.35 -6.42 -0.03
CA GLY A 457 -29.74 -6.56 -1.34
C GLY A 457 -28.78 -7.72 -1.42
N MET A 458 -28.47 -8.12 -2.65
CA MET A 458 -27.48 -9.13 -2.97
C MET A 458 -26.25 -8.48 -3.60
N SER A 459 -25.10 -8.92 -3.21
CA SER A 459 -23.81 -8.57 -3.83
C SER A 459 -23.00 -9.83 -4.11
N GLY A 460 -22.07 -9.77 -5.06
CA GLY A 460 -21.26 -10.89 -5.47
C GLY A 460 -19.77 -10.61 -5.39
N ASN A 461 -18.97 -11.65 -5.59
CA ASN A 461 -17.53 -11.57 -5.72
C ASN A 461 -17.09 -12.34 -6.97
N ASP A 462 -16.44 -11.65 -7.92
CA ASP A 462 -15.82 -12.26 -9.12
C ASP A 462 -14.29 -12.43 -8.98
N ARG A 463 -13.73 -12.14 -7.81
CA ARG A 463 -12.30 -12.32 -7.51
C ARG A 463 -12.04 -13.72 -6.95
N ILE A 464 -12.29 -14.72 -7.77
CA ILE A 464 -11.84 -16.08 -7.51
C ILE A 464 -10.44 -16.23 -8.07
N GLY A 465 -9.52 -16.69 -7.22
CA GLY A 465 -8.11 -16.94 -7.56
C GLY A 465 -7.96 -18.19 -8.42
#